data_581f8c02fb390e1025f67fa8b425abed
#
_entry.id   581f8c02fb390e1025f67fa8b425abed
#
_cell.length_a   1.000
_cell.length_b   1.000
_cell.length_c   1.000
_cell.angle_alpha   90.00
_cell.angle_beta   90.00
_cell.angle_gamma   90.00
#
_symmetry.space_group_name_H-M   'P 1'
#
loop_
_entity.id
_entity.type
_entity.pdbx_description
1 polymer ?
#
loop_
_entity_poly.entity_id
_entity_poly.type
_entity_poly.pdbx_seq_one_letter_code
_entity_poly.pdbx_strand_id
1 'polypeptide(L)'
;MATNKKIWKWRMSIIKQVKAREIIDSRGNPTLEVDVFLNSGDFGRASVPSGASTGKHEALELRDCNSKIFHGKGVTKAVNSVNNEINSLLVGKNVHEQELIDQSMIDMDGTSNKSNLGANDILGTSIAVSYTHLTLPTKRIV
;
A
#
# COMPACT_ATOMS: atom_id res chain seq x y z
N MET A 1 33.16 15.76 -10.39
CA MET A 1 32.71 15.66 -8.96
C MET A 1 31.20 15.81 -8.75
N ALA A 2 30.37 15.71 -9.78
CA ALA A 2 28.90 15.78 -9.64
C ALA A 2 28.20 14.42 -9.40
N THR A 3 28.92 13.33 -9.37
CA THR A 3 28.39 11.96 -9.36
C THR A 3 28.01 11.42 -7.98
N ASN A 4 28.58 11.94 -6.90
CA ASN A 4 28.36 11.35 -5.57
C ASN A 4 27.01 11.73 -4.95
N LYS A 5 26.52 12.96 -5.16
CA LYS A 5 25.23 13.42 -4.60
C LYS A 5 24.02 12.71 -5.24
N LYS A 6 24.07 12.34 -6.53
CA LYS A 6 22.99 11.62 -7.21
C LYS A 6 22.88 10.16 -6.71
N ILE A 7 24.00 9.51 -6.46
CA ILE A 7 24.06 8.11 -5.98
C ILE A 7 23.51 8.00 -4.54
N TRP A 8 23.81 8.98 -3.67
CA TRP A 8 23.30 9.03 -2.31
C TRP A 8 21.77 9.24 -2.29
N LYS A 9 21.26 10.15 -3.11
CA LYS A 9 19.83 10.44 -3.22
C LYS A 9 19.05 9.20 -3.72
N TRP A 10 19.61 8.44 -4.65
CA TRP A 10 19.06 7.19 -5.15
C TRP A 10 18.98 6.11 -4.06
N ARG A 11 20.03 5.93 -3.29
CA ARG A 11 20.06 4.96 -2.19
C ARG A 11 19.06 5.27 -1.08
N MET A 12 18.74 6.54 -0.89
CA MET A 12 17.83 7.01 0.16
C MET A 12 16.36 6.82 -0.21
N SER A 13 16.04 6.71 -1.50
CA SER A 13 14.68 6.53 -2.01
C SER A 13 14.28 5.06 -2.24
N ILE A 14 15.06 4.11 -1.74
CA ILE A 14 14.82 2.67 -1.89
C ILE A 14 13.90 2.18 -0.76
N ILE A 15 12.91 1.38 -1.14
CA ILE A 15 12.00 0.73 -0.20
C ILE A 15 12.79 -0.28 0.63
N LYS A 16 12.76 -0.09 1.94
CA LYS A 16 13.35 -0.98 2.93
C LYS A 16 12.35 -2.03 3.41
N GLN A 17 11.11 -1.64 3.59
CA GLN A 17 10.06 -2.50 4.11
C GLN A 17 8.68 -1.96 3.74
N VAL A 18 7.75 -2.87 3.46
CA VAL A 18 6.31 -2.60 3.39
C VAL A 18 5.65 -3.38 4.53
N LYS A 19 4.83 -2.71 5.33
CA LYS A 19 4.16 -3.32 6.48
C LYS A 19 2.71 -2.88 6.55
N ALA A 20 1.82 -3.84 6.74
CA ALA A 20 0.39 -3.59 6.92
C ALA A 20 -0.11 -4.02 8.28
N ARG A 21 -1.23 -3.41 8.68
CA ARG A 21 -2.00 -3.80 9.85
C ARG A 21 -3.49 -3.62 9.60
N GLU A 22 -4.29 -4.37 10.34
CA GLU A 22 -5.73 -4.13 10.43
C GLU A 22 -6.01 -2.94 11.34
N ILE A 23 -6.87 -2.04 10.91
CA ILE A 23 -7.41 -0.94 11.71
C ILE A 23 -8.93 -0.93 11.60
N ILE A 24 -9.59 -0.15 12.44
CA ILE A 24 -11.05 0.00 12.42
C ILE A 24 -11.42 1.35 11.81
N ASP A 25 -12.28 1.34 10.81
CA ASP A 25 -12.78 2.54 10.16
C ASP A 25 -13.85 3.28 11.01
N SER A 26 -14.32 4.44 10.54
CA SER A 26 -15.31 5.26 11.25
C SER A 26 -16.68 4.59 11.39
N ARG A 27 -16.94 3.51 10.66
CA ARG A 27 -18.17 2.71 10.73
C ARG A 27 -18.03 1.47 11.61
N GLY A 28 -16.86 1.27 12.25
CA GLY A 28 -16.56 0.11 13.08
C GLY A 28 -16.21 -1.14 12.28
N ASN A 29 -15.88 -1.02 10.99
CA ASN A 29 -15.46 -2.15 10.16
C ASN A 29 -13.93 -2.21 10.04
N PRO A 30 -13.34 -3.41 9.97
CA PRO A 30 -11.93 -3.56 9.68
C PRO A 30 -11.57 -3.01 8.31
N THR A 31 -10.40 -2.37 8.25
CA THR A 31 -9.75 -1.98 7.01
C THR A 31 -8.25 -2.08 7.13
N LEU A 32 -7.54 -1.87 6.02
CA LEU A 32 -6.11 -2.01 5.90
C LEU A 32 -5.42 -0.66 6.05
N GLU A 33 -4.35 -0.61 6.84
CA GLU A 33 -3.40 0.48 6.86
C GLU A 33 -2.02 -0.04 6.46
N VAL A 34 -1.35 0.64 5.54
CA VAL A 34 -0.04 0.26 5.00
C VAL A 34 0.99 1.34 5.28
N ASP A 35 2.16 0.93 5.77
CA ASP A 35 3.36 1.74 5.90
C ASP A 35 4.41 1.28 4.90
N VAL A 36 5.03 2.22 4.19
CA VAL A 36 6.20 1.99 3.34
C VAL A 36 7.39 2.74 3.93
N PHE A 37 8.41 2.01 4.34
CA PHE A 37 9.64 2.54 4.94
C PHE A 37 10.77 2.59 3.91
N LEU A 38 11.51 3.69 3.91
CA LEU A 38 12.66 3.90 3.04
C LEU A 38 13.99 3.69 3.78
N ASN A 39 15.06 3.46 3.03
CA ASN A 39 16.42 3.41 3.57
C ASN A 39 16.87 4.74 4.20
N SER A 40 16.26 5.86 3.80
CA SER A 40 16.47 7.18 4.42
C SER A 40 15.95 7.30 5.85
N GLY A 41 15.04 6.41 6.26
CA GLY A 41 14.27 6.53 7.50
C GLY A 41 12.92 7.22 7.32
N ASP A 42 12.66 7.80 6.14
CA ASP A 42 11.34 8.34 5.80
C ASP A 42 10.33 7.20 5.63
N PHE A 43 9.05 7.52 5.82
CA PHE A 43 7.98 6.57 5.56
C PHE A 43 6.72 7.27 5.04
N GLY A 44 5.91 6.52 4.30
CA GLY A 44 4.56 6.93 3.91
C GLY A 44 3.54 5.96 4.50
N ARG A 45 2.39 6.49 4.92
CA ARG A 45 1.28 5.73 5.50
C ARG A 45 0.00 6.02 4.75
N ALA A 46 -0.77 4.96 4.50
CA ALA A 46 -2.09 5.08 3.91
C ALA A 46 -3.06 4.11 4.56
N SER A 47 -4.25 4.61 4.89
CA SER A 47 -5.39 3.79 5.31
C SER A 47 -6.35 3.65 4.15
N VAL A 48 -6.77 2.43 3.85
CA VAL A 48 -7.63 2.16 2.70
C VAL A 48 -9.08 2.51 3.03
N PRO A 49 -9.71 3.44 2.29
CA PRO A 49 -11.13 3.70 2.46
C PRO A 49 -11.94 2.52 1.90
N SER A 50 -12.89 2.02 2.68
CA SER A 50 -13.82 0.98 2.23
C SER A 50 -15.10 1.61 1.70
N GLY A 51 -15.53 1.23 0.49
CA GLY A 51 -16.78 1.69 -0.12
C GLY A 51 -18.02 1.14 0.59
N ALA A 52 -19.10 1.92 0.59
CA ALA A 52 -20.41 1.48 1.13
C ALA A 52 -21.19 0.62 0.12
N SER A 53 -20.92 0.75 -1.16
CA SER A 53 -21.56 0.02 -2.26
C SER A 53 -20.50 -0.47 -3.25
N THR A 54 -20.74 -1.60 -3.88
CA THR A 54 -19.86 -2.17 -4.92
C THR A 54 -20.51 -2.03 -6.29
N GLY A 55 -19.75 -1.50 -7.26
CA GLY A 55 -20.16 -1.47 -8.67
C GLY A 55 -19.90 -2.81 -9.36
N LYS A 56 -20.62 -3.09 -10.44
CA LYS A 56 -20.48 -4.33 -11.22
C LYS A 56 -19.07 -4.57 -11.79
N HIS A 57 -18.32 -3.51 -12.01
CA HIS A 57 -16.97 -3.54 -12.60
C HIS A 57 -15.88 -3.10 -11.61
N GLU A 58 -16.20 -3.04 -10.33
CA GLU A 58 -15.26 -2.67 -9.28
C GLU A 58 -14.27 -3.80 -9.00
N ALA A 59 -13.03 -3.43 -8.68
CA ALA A 59 -12.03 -4.41 -8.25
C ALA A 59 -12.39 -4.98 -6.86
N LEU A 60 -12.02 -6.23 -6.62
CA LEU A 60 -12.41 -6.97 -5.43
C LEU A 60 -11.55 -6.59 -4.21
N GLU A 61 -12.17 -6.21 -3.12
CA GLU A 61 -11.50 -6.14 -1.82
C GLU A 61 -11.28 -7.55 -1.25
N LEU A 62 -10.06 -7.84 -0.82
CA LEU A 62 -9.74 -9.10 -0.14
C LEU A 62 -10.23 -9.06 1.31
N ARG A 63 -11.20 -9.92 1.63
CA ARG A 63 -11.79 -10.08 2.96
C ARG A 63 -11.67 -11.52 3.44
N ASP A 64 -11.62 -11.73 4.75
CA ASP A 64 -11.42 -13.07 5.35
C ASP A 64 -12.62 -13.99 5.18
N CYS A 65 -13.83 -13.42 5.03
CA CYS A 65 -15.11 -14.15 4.93
C CYS A 65 -15.41 -15.06 6.12
N ASN A 66 -14.72 -14.89 7.24
CA ASN A 66 -14.99 -15.63 8.48
C ASN A 66 -16.12 -14.95 9.26
N SER A 67 -17.32 -15.53 9.21
CA SER A 67 -18.52 -14.96 9.83
C SER A 67 -18.42 -14.75 11.35
N LYS A 68 -17.50 -15.45 12.03
CA LYS A 68 -17.29 -15.35 13.48
C LYS A 68 -16.51 -14.10 13.88
N ILE A 69 -15.76 -13.50 12.96
CA ILE A 69 -14.89 -12.33 13.20
C ILE A 69 -15.37 -11.20 12.31
N PHE A 70 -15.81 -10.08 12.92
CA PHE A 70 -16.32 -8.91 12.21
C PHE A 70 -17.36 -9.23 11.13
N HIS A 71 -18.19 -10.24 11.33
CA HIS A 71 -19.19 -10.70 10.36
C HIS A 71 -18.62 -11.00 8.97
N GLY A 72 -17.39 -11.51 8.90
CA GLY A 72 -16.70 -11.84 7.65
C GLY A 72 -15.94 -10.68 7.00
N LYS A 73 -15.94 -9.50 7.64
CA LYS A 73 -15.29 -8.29 7.10
C LYS A 73 -13.82 -8.13 7.50
N GLY A 74 -13.23 -9.08 8.24
CA GLY A 74 -11.82 -9.07 8.62
C GLY A 74 -10.89 -8.94 7.41
N VAL A 75 -9.68 -8.42 7.60
CA VAL A 75 -8.68 -8.20 6.54
C VAL A 75 -7.34 -8.86 6.86
N THR A 76 -7.35 -9.92 7.67
CA THR A 76 -6.12 -10.64 8.06
C THR A 76 -5.39 -11.24 6.85
N LYS A 77 -6.12 -11.76 5.86
CA LYS A 77 -5.53 -12.25 4.61
C LYS A 77 -4.82 -11.14 3.86
N ALA A 78 -5.47 -9.98 3.75
CA ALA A 78 -4.89 -8.81 3.12
C ALA A 78 -3.62 -8.33 3.86
N VAL A 79 -3.66 -8.24 5.18
CA VAL A 79 -2.48 -7.92 6.00
C VAL A 79 -1.32 -8.89 5.72
N ASN A 80 -1.60 -10.19 5.66
CA ASN A 80 -0.59 -11.20 5.39
C ASN A 80 -0.02 -11.09 3.96
N SER A 81 -0.86 -10.83 2.97
CA SER A 81 -0.45 -10.63 1.58
C SER A 81 0.51 -9.43 1.46
N VAL A 82 0.18 -8.29 2.06
CA VAL A 82 1.07 -7.12 2.04
C VAL A 82 2.39 -7.41 2.77
N ASN A 83 2.33 -8.01 3.96
CA ASN A 83 3.52 -8.25 4.78
C ASN A 83 4.49 -9.29 4.18
N ASN A 84 4.00 -10.20 3.36
CA ASN A 84 4.81 -11.25 2.75
C ASN A 84 5.05 -10.99 1.25
N GLU A 85 4.00 -11.09 0.44
CA GLU A 85 4.11 -11.09 -1.02
C GLU A 85 4.49 -9.70 -1.57
N ILE A 86 3.72 -8.67 -1.21
CA ILE A 86 3.98 -7.30 -1.68
C ILE A 86 5.29 -6.76 -1.08
N ASN A 87 5.55 -7.02 0.20
CA ASN A 87 6.83 -6.62 0.81
C ASN A 87 8.02 -7.23 0.04
N SER A 88 7.98 -8.53 -0.24
CA SER A 88 9.04 -9.22 -1.00
C SER A 88 9.21 -8.68 -2.42
N LEU A 89 8.10 -8.30 -3.06
CA LEU A 89 8.10 -7.72 -4.41
C LEU A 89 8.73 -6.34 -4.46
N LEU A 90 8.48 -5.50 -3.44
CA LEU A 90 8.79 -4.07 -3.48
C LEU A 90 10.08 -3.68 -2.78
N VAL A 91 10.59 -4.48 -1.83
CA VAL A 91 11.88 -4.23 -1.18
C VAL A 91 12.99 -4.13 -2.24
N GLY A 92 13.77 -3.05 -2.17
CA GLY A 92 14.84 -2.76 -3.13
C GLY A 92 14.42 -1.90 -4.33
N LYS A 93 13.11 -1.65 -4.53
CA LYS A 93 12.63 -0.76 -5.59
C LYS A 93 12.73 0.71 -5.18
N ASN A 94 12.84 1.58 -6.18
CA ASN A 94 12.87 3.02 -5.98
C ASN A 94 11.43 3.58 -5.93
N VAL A 95 11.08 4.30 -4.86
CA VAL A 95 9.72 4.87 -4.68
C VAL A 95 9.32 5.89 -5.73
N HIS A 96 10.27 6.50 -6.43
CA HIS A 96 9.97 7.45 -7.51
C HIS A 96 9.45 6.78 -8.78
N GLU A 97 9.57 5.45 -8.88
CA GLU A 97 9.09 4.66 -10.01
C GLU A 97 7.67 4.14 -9.73
N GLN A 98 6.74 5.05 -9.39
CA GLN A 98 5.37 4.73 -8.98
C GLN A 98 4.67 3.81 -9.98
N GLU A 99 4.74 4.14 -11.26
CA GLU A 99 4.08 3.37 -12.33
C GLU A 99 4.61 1.94 -12.40
N LEU A 100 5.93 1.74 -12.28
CA LEU A 100 6.55 0.41 -12.26
C LEU A 100 6.17 -0.38 -11.01
N ILE A 101 6.06 0.30 -9.86
CA ILE A 101 5.62 -0.32 -8.61
C ILE A 101 4.19 -0.79 -8.73
N ASP A 102 3.29 0.07 -9.18
CA ASP A 102 1.87 -0.25 -9.35
C ASP A 102 1.69 -1.37 -10.37
N GLN A 103 2.37 -1.30 -11.52
CA GLN A 103 2.29 -2.35 -12.53
C GLN A 103 2.82 -3.69 -12.01
N SER A 104 3.91 -3.70 -11.24
CA SER A 104 4.42 -4.96 -10.68
C SER A 104 3.47 -5.64 -9.70
N MET A 105 2.68 -4.88 -8.94
CA MET A 105 1.63 -5.43 -8.07
C MET A 105 0.44 -5.96 -8.89
N ILE A 106 0.05 -5.24 -9.95
CA ILE A 106 -1.01 -5.67 -10.87
C ILE A 106 -0.62 -6.97 -11.59
N ASP A 107 0.61 -7.06 -12.06
CA ASP A 107 1.14 -8.26 -12.73
C ASP A 107 1.24 -9.45 -11.77
N MET A 108 1.63 -9.21 -10.51
CA MET A 108 1.65 -10.24 -9.47
C MET A 108 0.24 -10.76 -9.16
N ASP A 109 -0.76 -9.89 -9.10
CA ASP A 109 -2.15 -10.31 -8.94
C ASP A 109 -2.63 -11.17 -10.11
N GLY A 110 -2.33 -10.75 -11.34
CA GLY A 110 -2.58 -11.48 -12.59
C GLY A 110 -4.06 -11.63 -12.96
N THR A 111 -5.00 -11.03 -12.21
CA THR A 111 -6.44 -11.11 -12.48
C THR A 111 -7.00 -9.75 -12.92
N SER A 112 -8.10 -9.77 -13.68
CA SER A 112 -8.73 -8.55 -14.16
C SER A 112 -9.38 -7.71 -13.05
N ASN A 113 -9.84 -8.38 -11.97
CA ASN A 113 -10.57 -7.76 -10.86
C ASN A 113 -9.80 -7.71 -9.54
N LYS A 114 -8.48 -7.97 -9.55
CA LYS A 114 -7.60 -7.96 -8.38
C LYS A 114 -8.01 -8.97 -7.29
N SER A 115 -8.46 -10.15 -7.71
CA SER A 115 -9.00 -11.15 -6.77
C SER A 115 -7.96 -11.97 -6.01
N ASN A 116 -6.70 -11.96 -6.42
CA ASN A 116 -5.63 -12.69 -5.74
C ASN A 116 -5.01 -11.89 -4.58
N LEU A 117 -4.48 -10.70 -4.86
CA LEU A 117 -3.94 -9.80 -3.83
C LEU A 117 -5.04 -9.00 -3.13
N GLY A 118 -6.04 -8.57 -3.89
CA GLY A 118 -7.07 -7.65 -3.42
C GLY A 118 -6.80 -6.20 -3.82
N ALA A 119 -7.87 -5.50 -4.19
CA ALA A 119 -7.79 -4.08 -4.53
C ALA A 119 -7.32 -3.23 -3.34
N ASN A 120 -7.71 -3.60 -2.12
CA ASN A 120 -7.29 -2.92 -0.89
C ASN A 120 -5.77 -3.02 -0.65
N ASP A 121 -5.14 -4.16 -0.93
CA ASP A 121 -3.70 -4.36 -0.78
C ASP A 121 -2.91 -3.50 -1.75
N ILE A 122 -3.30 -3.55 -3.04
CA ILE A 122 -2.65 -2.80 -4.11
C ILE A 122 -2.84 -1.29 -3.89
N LEU A 123 -4.07 -0.86 -3.61
CA LEU A 123 -4.38 0.56 -3.40
C LEU A 123 -3.67 1.12 -2.16
N GLY A 124 -3.74 0.42 -1.03
CA GLY A 124 -3.09 0.84 0.22
C GLY A 124 -1.59 1.00 0.05
N THR A 125 -0.96 0.05 -0.63
CA THR A 125 0.49 0.10 -0.90
C THR A 125 0.84 1.22 -1.88
N SER A 126 0.12 1.36 -2.98
CA SER A 126 0.34 2.42 -3.98
C SER A 126 0.24 3.82 -3.37
N ILE A 127 -0.80 4.08 -2.57
CA ILE A 127 -0.96 5.36 -1.88
C ILE A 127 0.17 5.59 -0.86
N ALA A 128 0.53 4.58 -0.07
CA ALA A 128 1.61 4.69 0.92
C ALA A 128 2.96 4.99 0.25
N VAL A 129 3.26 4.38 -0.90
CA VAL A 129 4.43 4.71 -1.74
C VAL A 129 4.40 6.17 -2.15
N SER A 130 3.28 6.67 -2.65
CA SER A 130 3.10 8.06 -3.05
C SER A 130 3.36 9.04 -1.91
N TYR A 131 2.91 8.74 -0.71
CA TYR A 131 3.11 9.58 0.49
C TYR A 131 4.57 9.65 0.95
N THR A 132 5.46 8.77 0.51
CA THR A 132 6.89 8.86 0.84
C THR A 132 7.59 10.06 0.18
N HIS A 133 7.07 10.56 -0.95
CA HIS A 133 7.72 11.61 -1.76
C HIS A 133 6.78 12.70 -2.28
N LEU A 134 5.46 12.49 -2.26
CA LEU A 134 4.46 13.49 -2.65
C LEU A 134 3.94 14.19 -1.39
N THR A 135 4.64 15.20 -0.92
CA THR A 135 4.13 16.08 0.12
C THR A 135 3.47 17.31 -0.50
N LEU A 136 2.19 17.51 -0.22
CA LEU A 136 1.55 18.79 -0.51
C LEU A 136 2.17 19.85 0.40
N PRO A 137 2.65 21.00 -0.14
CA PRO A 137 3.15 22.09 0.67
C PRO A 137 1.98 22.68 1.46
N THR A 138 1.83 22.27 2.71
CA THR A 138 0.94 22.94 3.66
C THR A 138 1.61 24.25 4.08
N LYS A 139 1.26 25.34 3.43
CA LYS A 139 1.54 26.66 3.97
C LYS A 139 0.69 26.80 5.24
N ARG A 140 1.37 26.76 6.39
CA ARG A 140 0.78 27.26 7.62
C ARG A 140 0.60 28.76 7.43
N ILE A 141 -0.63 29.22 7.22
CA ILE A 141 -0.99 30.62 7.33
C ILE A 141 -1.13 30.86 8.83
N VAL A 142 -0.18 31.57 9.39
CA VAL A 142 -0.25 32.11 10.76
C VAL A 142 -0.96 33.44 10.70
#